data_edd5b3fb38fae4dff7d103364acbba6e
#
_entry.id   edd5b3fb38fae4dff7d103364acbba6e
#
_cell.length_a   1.000
_cell.length_b   1.000
_cell.length_c   1.000
_cell.angle_alpha   90.00
_cell.angle_beta   90.00
_cell.angle_gamma   90.00
#
_symmetry.space_group_name_H-M   'P 1'
#
loop_
_entity.id
_entity.type
_entity.pdbx_description
1 polymer ?
#
loop_
_entity_poly.entity_id
_entity_poly.type
_entity_poly.pdbx_seq_one_letter_code
_entity_poly.pdbx_strand_id
1 'polypeptide(L)'
;MNRKTKFFALIFGLILAQSLFNLLSAQISGKWHGKLIINEKTNLTVAFEIKGNKAGNLSSVMHSVDQKAFNIPVDTVYAEGNDVTIIINSLAAKYTGQLINKDGIDGHMAFPGGAQMKLDLQKVDRFPFSIAERPQEPKEPLPYFSDDIEFLNKKLGIKLKGTITTPSKEGQYPAVVLISGSGASDRNQTIFGHKTFLVMSDFLTRAGFAVLRYDDRGAAESEGSFLSATILDHAEDAAYAVDFLKSREFVDTLSIGLIGHSLGADIAPVTATINPSVSYVILMAGAAKPLQEIILEQCDAIYPTMGISDSATTLNKDILQSLFEVVRVAPDTKVAREQGALILKQFEERASALTQEDKNLIGYSTPLDIKTWSGLFIPYMKHDLFHDNERYLKQLKCPVLVIGGNKDLQVLPHHVKLIEDILVSNGNKRVTAKIYPGKNHLLQDAITGSPSEYGDIENTIAPDVINDIIHWLRTQTGRIPRIN
;
A
#
# COMPACT_ATOMS: atom_id res chain seq x y z
N MET A 1 14.14 -52.47 21.38
CA MET A 1 12.93 -51.67 21.43
C MET A 1 12.10 -51.99 20.19
N ASN A 2 10.90 -52.57 20.36
CA ASN A 2 10.10 -53.17 19.29
C ASN A 2 9.52 -52.04 18.38
N ARG A 3 9.31 -52.29 17.07
CA ARG A 3 8.77 -51.32 16.08
C ARG A 3 7.50 -50.61 16.57
N LYS A 4 6.64 -51.29 17.31
CA LYS A 4 5.43 -50.72 17.94
C LYS A 4 5.76 -49.68 19.02
N THR A 5 6.81 -49.87 19.82
CA THR A 5 7.23 -48.90 20.86
C THR A 5 7.82 -47.64 20.26
N LYS A 6 8.54 -47.76 19.14
CA LYS A 6 9.06 -46.57 18.38
C LYS A 6 7.92 -45.76 17.75
N PHE A 7 6.89 -46.42 17.21
CA PHE A 7 5.71 -45.79 16.61
C PHE A 7 4.86 -45.05 17.66
N PHE A 8 4.63 -45.66 18.85
CA PHE A 8 3.95 -44.99 19.94
C PHE A 8 4.73 -43.80 20.52
N ALA A 9 6.06 -43.91 20.63
CA ALA A 9 6.89 -42.82 21.08
C ALA A 9 6.90 -41.63 20.06
N LEU A 10 6.84 -41.93 18.77
CA LEU A 10 6.74 -40.92 17.73
C LEU A 10 5.38 -40.18 17.73
N ILE A 11 4.28 -40.90 17.88
CA ILE A 11 2.93 -40.33 17.98
C ILE A 11 2.79 -39.51 19.26
N PHE A 12 3.32 -40.01 20.39
CA PHE A 12 3.27 -39.29 21.67
C PHE A 12 4.14 -38.02 21.62
N GLY A 13 5.30 -38.05 20.94
CA GLY A 13 6.12 -36.91 20.69
C GLY A 13 5.47 -35.84 19.80
N LEU A 14 4.74 -36.28 18.77
CA LEU A 14 3.96 -35.39 17.89
C LEU A 14 2.78 -34.74 18.62
N ILE A 15 2.05 -35.51 19.46
CA ILE A 15 0.93 -34.99 20.27
C ILE A 15 1.44 -33.99 21.32
N LEU A 16 2.59 -34.28 21.97
CA LEU A 16 3.23 -33.34 22.92
C LEU A 16 3.72 -32.08 22.24
N ALA A 17 4.33 -32.18 21.06
CA ALA A 17 4.78 -31.03 20.28
C ALA A 17 3.59 -30.16 19.82
N GLN A 18 2.50 -30.81 19.39
CA GLN A 18 1.27 -30.10 18.98
C GLN A 18 0.56 -29.43 20.18
N SER A 19 0.56 -30.06 21.35
CA SER A 19 -0.03 -29.49 22.57
C SER A 19 0.84 -28.33 23.11
N LEU A 20 2.15 -28.41 23.05
CA LEU A 20 3.07 -27.32 23.40
C LEU A 20 2.92 -26.12 22.43
N PHE A 21 2.79 -26.38 21.12
CA PHE A 21 2.57 -25.34 20.11
C PHE A 21 1.24 -24.63 20.31
N ASN A 22 0.18 -25.36 20.61
CA ASN A 22 -1.15 -24.79 20.91
C ASN A 22 -1.15 -23.96 22.21
N LEU A 23 -0.41 -24.39 23.25
CA LEU A 23 -0.27 -23.64 24.49
C LEU A 23 0.46 -22.31 24.28
N LEU A 24 1.53 -22.31 23.47
CA LEU A 24 2.30 -21.11 23.16
C LEU A 24 1.51 -20.10 22.32
N SER A 25 0.81 -20.60 21.30
CA SER A 25 -0.07 -19.79 20.46
C SER A 25 -1.20 -19.14 21.27
N ALA A 26 -1.75 -19.86 22.25
CA ALA A 26 -2.76 -19.32 23.16
C ALA A 26 -2.18 -18.25 24.10
N GLN A 27 -0.91 -18.38 24.49
CA GLN A 27 -0.26 -17.46 25.43
C GLN A 27 -0.03 -16.06 24.84
N ILE A 28 0.41 -15.98 23.56
CA ILE A 28 0.65 -14.70 22.88
C ILE A 28 -0.60 -14.15 22.18
N SER A 29 -1.67 -14.93 22.04
CA SER A 29 -2.94 -14.42 21.53
C SER A 29 -3.53 -13.38 22.47
N GLY A 30 -4.07 -12.30 21.90
CA GLY A 30 -4.66 -11.20 22.65
C GLY A 30 -4.25 -9.85 22.10
N LYS A 31 -4.50 -8.80 22.88
CA LYS A 31 -4.21 -7.42 22.56
C LYS A 31 -2.97 -6.98 23.32
N TRP A 32 -2.00 -6.47 22.60
CA TRP A 32 -0.71 -6.03 23.12
C TRP A 32 -0.46 -4.58 22.71
N HIS A 33 0.06 -3.74 23.58
CA HIS A 33 0.47 -2.39 23.24
C HIS A 33 1.71 -1.96 24.02
N GLY A 34 2.44 -1.00 23.45
CA GLY A 34 3.64 -0.43 24.06
C GLY A 34 4.04 0.88 23.42
N LYS A 35 5.14 1.45 23.93
CA LYS A 35 5.74 2.66 23.38
C LYS A 35 6.99 2.31 22.58
N LEU A 36 6.95 2.57 21.27
CA LEU A 36 8.11 2.52 20.41
C LEU A 36 8.95 3.77 20.67
N ILE A 37 10.13 3.57 21.24
CA ILE A 37 11.01 4.68 21.63
C ILE A 37 11.87 5.07 20.41
N ILE A 38 11.56 6.21 19.80
CA ILE A 38 12.31 6.74 18.66
C ILE A 38 13.56 7.49 19.15
N ASN A 39 13.39 8.32 20.17
CA ASN A 39 14.45 9.03 20.89
C ASN A 39 13.97 9.44 22.29
N GLU A 40 14.82 10.14 23.07
CA GLU A 40 14.48 10.55 24.45
C GLU A 40 13.21 11.39 24.58
N LYS A 41 12.78 12.08 23.53
CA LYS A 41 11.63 13.00 23.53
C LYS A 41 10.44 12.49 22.72
N THR A 42 10.66 11.48 21.86
CA THR A 42 9.66 11.03 20.89
C THR A 42 9.43 9.54 21.06
N ASN A 43 8.18 9.17 21.26
CA ASN A 43 7.72 7.78 21.22
C ASN A 43 6.39 7.67 20.49
N LEU A 44 6.11 6.51 19.94
CA LEU A 44 4.83 6.20 19.30
C LEU A 44 4.16 5.04 20.04
N THR A 45 2.86 5.14 20.24
CA THR A 45 2.06 4.02 20.75
C THR A 45 1.85 3.01 19.62
N VAL A 46 2.40 1.82 19.81
CA VAL A 46 2.21 0.68 18.89
C VAL A 46 1.40 -0.39 19.59
N ALA A 47 0.47 -1.01 18.87
CA ALA A 47 -0.30 -2.11 19.39
C ALA A 47 -0.44 -3.23 18.36
N PHE A 48 -0.64 -4.47 18.86
CA PHE A 48 -0.88 -5.66 18.06
C PHE A 48 -2.13 -6.38 18.57
N GLU A 49 -3.01 -6.77 17.66
CA GLU A 49 -4.08 -7.73 17.96
C GLU A 49 -3.68 -9.08 17.35
N ILE A 50 -3.28 -10.03 18.20
CA ILE A 50 -2.82 -11.35 17.77
C ILE A 50 -3.96 -12.37 18.00
N LYS A 51 -4.35 -13.08 16.95
CA LYS A 51 -5.43 -14.09 16.95
C LYS A 51 -4.86 -15.47 16.62
N GLY A 52 -5.18 -16.45 17.43
CA GLY A 52 -4.90 -17.86 17.15
C GLY A 52 -6.11 -18.58 16.58
N ASN A 53 -5.90 -19.45 15.61
CA ASN A 53 -6.94 -20.34 15.12
C ASN A 53 -6.88 -21.72 15.80
N LYS A 54 -7.88 -22.57 15.56
CA LYS A 54 -7.96 -23.94 16.15
C LYS A 54 -6.79 -24.85 15.74
N ALA A 55 -6.08 -24.54 14.66
CA ALA A 55 -4.90 -25.28 14.18
C ALA A 55 -3.59 -24.78 14.82
N GLY A 56 -3.65 -23.74 15.68
CA GLY A 56 -2.49 -23.13 16.32
C GLY A 56 -1.79 -22.05 15.48
N ASN A 57 -2.26 -21.78 14.27
CA ASN A 57 -1.70 -20.69 13.44
C ASN A 57 -2.11 -19.34 14.02
N LEU A 58 -1.17 -18.41 13.99
CA LEU A 58 -1.36 -17.04 14.45
C LEU A 58 -1.53 -16.10 13.27
N SER A 59 -2.37 -15.10 13.46
CA SER A 59 -2.49 -13.92 12.59
C SER A 59 -2.49 -12.66 13.45
N SER A 60 -2.09 -11.53 12.89
CA SER A 60 -2.05 -10.28 13.64
C SER A 60 -2.31 -9.08 12.74
N VAL A 61 -2.77 -8.00 13.37
CA VAL A 61 -2.74 -6.65 12.81
C VAL A 61 -1.99 -5.75 13.78
N MET A 62 -1.31 -4.74 13.23
CA MET A 62 -0.62 -3.70 13.98
C MET A 62 -1.43 -2.39 13.94
N HIS A 63 -1.30 -1.61 14.99
CA HIS A 63 -1.84 -0.26 15.07
C HIS A 63 -0.73 0.71 15.48
N SER A 64 -0.53 1.79 14.74
CA SER A 64 0.28 2.95 15.12
C SER A 64 -0.66 4.06 15.54
N VAL A 65 -0.90 4.17 16.87
CA VAL A 65 -2.01 4.95 17.45
C VAL A 65 -1.82 6.43 17.24
N ASP A 66 -0.62 6.92 17.56
CA ASP A 66 -0.31 8.35 17.47
C ASP A 66 -0.28 8.86 16.01
N GLN A 67 -0.04 7.93 15.06
CA GLN A 67 -0.10 8.18 13.62
C GLN A 67 -1.48 7.86 13.02
N LYS A 68 -2.45 7.43 13.85
CA LYS A 68 -3.82 7.04 13.45
C LYS A 68 -3.88 5.99 12.33
N ALA A 69 -2.82 5.18 12.22
CA ALA A 69 -2.71 4.09 11.28
C ALA A 69 -3.14 2.78 11.96
N PHE A 70 -4.35 2.32 11.67
CA PHE A 70 -4.95 1.15 12.27
C PHE A 70 -5.06 -0.01 11.28
N ASN A 71 -5.12 -1.24 11.83
CA ASN A 71 -5.29 -2.47 11.05
C ASN A 71 -4.21 -2.69 9.97
N ILE A 72 -2.98 -2.24 10.23
CA ILE A 72 -1.83 -2.48 9.35
C ILE A 72 -1.63 -4.01 9.30
N PRO A 73 -1.64 -4.64 8.11
CA PRO A 73 -1.45 -6.07 8.00
C PRO A 73 -0.09 -6.52 8.54
N VAL A 74 -0.09 -7.60 9.30
CA VAL A 74 1.11 -8.29 9.74
C VAL A 74 1.27 -9.54 8.87
N ASP A 75 2.39 -9.65 8.17
CA ASP A 75 2.64 -10.76 7.24
C ASP A 75 2.93 -12.07 7.97
N THR A 76 3.66 -11.99 9.08
CA THR A 76 4.02 -13.19 9.85
C THR A 76 4.07 -12.88 11.33
N VAL A 77 3.48 -13.76 12.14
CA VAL A 77 3.64 -13.76 13.58
C VAL A 77 3.82 -15.20 14.07
N TYR A 78 4.86 -15.44 14.85
CA TYR A 78 5.13 -16.74 15.46
C TYR A 78 5.87 -16.60 16.79
N ALA A 79 5.83 -17.66 17.60
CA ALA A 79 6.60 -17.76 18.82
C ALA A 79 7.33 -19.11 18.89
N GLU A 80 8.58 -19.07 19.30
CA GLU A 80 9.42 -20.24 19.55
C GLU A 80 9.95 -20.18 21.00
N GLY A 81 9.44 -21.04 21.86
CA GLY A 81 9.66 -20.88 23.30
C GLY A 81 9.10 -19.54 23.78
N ASN A 82 9.95 -18.74 24.42
CA ASN A 82 9.55 -17.38 24.84
C ASN A 82 9.83 -16.29 23.78
N ASP A 83 10.48 -16.65 22.66
CA ASP A 83 10.84 -15.69 21.63
C ASP A 83 9.64 -15.43 20.72
N VAL A 84 9.27 -14.16 20.55
CA VAL A 84 8.17 -13.68 19.69
C VAL A 84 8.74 -12.93 18.52
N THR A 85 8.31 -13.27 17.30
CA THR A 85 8.67 -12.57 16.08
C THR A 85 7.42 -12.12 15.33
N ILE A 86 7.41 -10.85 14.89
CA ILE A 86 6.35 -10.24 14.07
C ILE A 86 7.02 -9.54 12.88
N ILE A 87 6.57 -9.84 11.66
CA ILE A 87 7.11 -9.26 10.42
C ILE A 87 6.01 -8.44 9.73
N ILE A 88 6.34 -7.20 9.36
CA ILE A 88 5.45 -6.25 8.71
C ILE A 88 6.13 -5.75 7.44
N ASN A 89 5.91 -6.43 6.31
CA ASN A 89 6.60 -6.14 5.05
C ASN A 89 6.25 -4.76 4.50
N SER A 90 5.00 -4.30 4.67
CA SER A 90 4.57 -2.97 4.24
C SER A 90 5.34 -1.82 4.90
N LEU A 91 5.92 -2.07 6.08
CA LEU A 91 6.79 -1.13 6.79
C LEU A 91 8.27 -1.52 6.69
N ALA A 92 8.59 -2.63 6.03
CA ALA A 92 9.88 -3.29 6.06
C ALA A 92 10.41 -3.46 7.50
N ALA A 93 9.51 -3.70 8.46
CA ALA A 93 9.79 -3.74 9.88
C ALA A 93 9.71 -5.17 10.44
N LYS A 94 10.58 -5.45 11.43
CA LYS A 94 10.58 -6.71 12.18
C LYS A 94 10.61 -6.43 13.67
N TYR A 95 9.60 -6.91 14.39
CA TYR A 95 9.62 -6.95 15.85
C TYR A 95 10.20 -8.29 16.33
N THR A 96 11.07 -8.23 17.33
CA THR A 96 11.56 -9.40 18.06
C THR A 96 11.51 -9.09 19.54
N GLY A 97 11.01 -10.02 20.35
CA GLY A 97 10.93 -9.84 21.79
C GLY A 97 10.86 -11.15 22.55
N GLN A 98 11.10 -11.11 23.87
CA GLN A 98 10.99 -12.23 24.79
C GLN A 98 9.79 -12.05 25.71
N LEU A 99 8.96 -13.08 25.80
CA LEU A 99 7.86 -13.15 26.75
C LEU A 99 8.45 -13.31 28.16
N ILE A 100 8.41 -12.24 28.95
CA ILE A 100 8.95 -12.21 30.32
C ILE A 100 7.97 -12.74 31.35
N ASN A 101 6.68 -12.67 31.04
CA ASN A 101 5.57 -13.23 31.81
C ASN A 101 4.33 -13.30 30.93
N LYS A 102 3.18 -13.78 31.46
CA LYS A 102 1.91 -13.92 30.71
C LYS A 102 1.37 -12.62 30.09
N ASP A 103 1.81 -11.45 30.57
CA ASP A 103 1.26 -10.15 30.20
C ASP A 103 2.34 -9.18 29.71
N GLY A 104 3.61 -9.59 29.57
CA GLY A 104 4.71 -8.73 29.15
C GLY A 104 5.69 -9.35 28.16
N ILE A 105 6.05 -8.61 27.13
CA ILE A 105 7.10 -8.94 26.16
C ILE A 105 8.12 -7.81 26.17
N ASP A 106 9.40 -8.14 26.43
CA ASP A 106 10.54 -7.24 26.30
C ASP A 106 11.07 -7.34 24.85
N GLY A 107 11.07 -6.24 24.09
CA GLY A 107 11.38 -6.35 22.67
C GLY A 107 11.84 -5.08 21.99
N HIS A 108 12.13 -5.26 20.70
CA HIS A 108 12.63 -4.19 19.81
C HIS A 108 12.00 -4.32 18.43
N MET A 109 11.75 -3.17 17.82
CA MET A 109 11.35 -3.06 16.42
C MET A 109 12.58 -2.66 15.59
N ALA A 110 12.91 -3.46 14.57
CA ALA A 110 13.96 -3.18 13.61
C ALA A 110 13.37 -2.65 12.31
N PHE A 111 14.04 -1.66 11.71
CA PHE A 111 13.68 -1.03 10.44
C PHE A 111 14.83 -1.13 9.42
N PRO A 112 14.58 -0.87 8.11
CA PRO A 112 15.62 -0.81 7.10
C PRO A 112 16.74 0.17 7.50
N GLY A 113 17.99 -0.21 7.24
CA GLY A 113 19.15 0.59 7.63
C GLY A 113 19.74 0.24 8.99
N GLY A 114 19.16 -0.75 9.70
CA GLY A 114 19.74 -1.31 10.94
C GLY A 114 19.35 -0.57 12.22
N ALA A 115 18.43 0.40 12.15
CA ALA A 115 17.91 1.04 13.35
C ALA A 115 17.05 0.05 14.16
N GLN A 116 17.40 -0.15 15.43
CA GLN A 116 16.59 -0.91 16.39
C GLN A 116 16.02 0.05 17.43
N MET A 117 14.71 -0.01 17.61
CA MET A 117 13.98 0.84 18.56
C MET A 117 13.33 -0.02 19.64
N LYS A 118 13.50 0.36 20.88
CA LYS A 118 12.89 -0.34 22.03
C LYS A 118 11.38 -0.29 21.93
N LEU A 119 10.72 -1.45 22.08
CA LEU A 119 9.29 -1.61 22.11
C LEU A 119 8.92 -2.76 23.06
N ASP A 120 8.66 -2.44 24.30
CA ASP A 120 8.11 -3.39 25.25
C ASP A 120 6.59 -3.43 25.10
N LEU A 121 6.02 -4.63 25.11
CA LEU A 121 4.59 -4.82 24.93
C LEU A 121 3.94 -5.33 26.22
N GLN A 122 2.81 -4.73 26.56
CA GLN A 122 1.92 -5.14 27.66
C GLN A 122 0.62 -5.70 27.11
N LYS A 123 0.19 -6.83 27.64
CA LYS A 123 -1.10 -7.44 27.30
C LYS A 123 -2.23 -6.70 28.00
N VAL A 124 -3.34 -6.48 27.27
CA VAL A 124 -4.53 -5.80 27.79
C VAL A 124 -5.80 -6.50 27.32
N ASP A 125 -6.87 -6.41 28.10
CA ASP A 125 -8.18 -6.92 27.69
C ASP A 125 -8.82 -6.02 26.63
N ARG A 126 -8.59 -4.70 26.75
CA ARG A 126 -9.06 -3.69 25.78
C ARG A 126 -7.95 -2.67 25.53
N PHE A 127 -7.84 -2.24 24.28
CA PHE A 127 -6.94 -1.14 23.97
C PHE A 127 -7.38 0.15 24.70
N PRO A 128 -6.44 0.96 25.21
CA PRO A 128 -6.73 2.25 25.84
C PRO A 128 -7.06 3.36 24.82
N PHE A 129 -7.37 2.99 23.59
CA PHE A 129 -7.74 3.88 22.47
C PHE A 129 -8.85 3.25 21.65
N SER A 130 -9.59 4.06 20.91
CA SER A 130 -10.61 3.59 19.97
C SER A 130 -10.02 3.42 18.60
N ILE A 131 -10.36 2.32 17.94
CA ILE A 131 -10.10 2.11 16.50
C ILE A 131 -11.33 2.65 15.77
N ALA A 132 -11.13 3.55 14.82
CA ALA A 132 -12.22 4.12 14.04
C ALA A 132 -13.00 3.01 13.31
N GLU A 133 -14.31 3.03 13.43
CA GLU A 133 -15.17 2.13 12.65
C GLU A 133 -15.07 2.48 11.17
N ARG A 134 -15.21 1.44 10.32
CA ARG A 134 -15.21 1.56 8.86
C ARG A 134 -16.55 1.04 8.34
N PRO A 135 -17.61 1.87 8.34
CA PRO A 135 -18.97 1.42 8.06
C PRO A 135 -19.17 0.90 6.63
N GLN A 136 -18.29 1.30 5.69
CA GLN A 136 -18.33 0.86 4.30
C GLN A 136 -17.70 -0.52 4.09
N GLU A 137 -16.95 -1.08 5.06
CA GLU A 137 -16.41 -2.43 4.92
C GLU A 137 -17.56 -3.45 4.85
N PRO A 138 -17.54 -4.36 3.84
CA PRO A 138 -18.60 -5.36 3.69
C PRO A 138 -18.64 -6.31 4.89
N LYS A 139 -19.87 -6.69 5.29
CA LYS A 139 -20.13 -7.62 6.40
C LYS A 139 -20.70 -8.92 5.85
N GLU A 140 -20.26 -10.03 6.38
CA GLU A 140 -20.82 -11.35 6.09
C GLU A 140 -22.26 -11.51 6.62
N PRO A 141 -23.13 -12.27 5.92
CA PRO A 141 -22.87 -12.96 4.66
C PRO A 141 -22.87 -11.99 3.47
N LEU A 142 -21.93 -12.16 2.52
CA LEU A 142 -21.87 -11.37 1.32
C LEU A 142 -22.99 -11.77 0.33
N PRO A 143 -23.66 -10.83 -0.36
CA PRO A 143 -24.71 -11.12 -1.34
C PRO A 143 -24.16 -11.50 -2.73
N TYR A 144 -22.88 -11.82 -2.83
CA TYR A 144 -22.14 -12.16 -4.04
C TYR A 144 -21.07 -13.21 -3.70
N PHE A 145 -20.44 -13.80 -4.72
CA PHE A 145 -19.35 -14.77 -4.53
C PHE A 145 -18.02 -14.07 -4.34
N SER A 146 -17.21 -14.59 -3.42
CA SER A 146 -15.86 -14.14 -3.12
C SER A 146 -14.96 -15.36 -2.97
N ASP A 147 -14.01 -15.52 -3.90
CA ASP A 147 -13.11 -16.67 -3.93
C ASP A 147 -11.65 -16.18 -3.88
N ASP A 148 -10.85 -16.76 -2.99
CA ASP A 148 -9.40 -16.54 -2.99
C ASP A 148 -8.78 -17.31 -4.16
N ILE A 149 -7.85 -16.64 -4.84
CA ILE A 149 -7.22 -17.15 -6.05
C ILE A 149 -5.72 -16.99 -6.02
N GLU A 150 -5.05 -17.73 -6.91
CA GLU A 150 -3.66 -17.45 -7.28
C GLU A 150 -3.54 -17.40 -8.81
N PHE A 151 -2.63 -16.57 -9.30
CA PHE A 151 -2.23 -16.56 -10.70
C PHE A 151 -0.71 -16.45 -10.81
N LEU A 152 -0.18 -16.89 -11.94
CA LEU A 152 1.25 -17.00 -12.17
C LEU A 152 1.74 -15.87 -13.07
N ASN A 153 2.70 -15.08 -12.60
CA ASN A 153 3.55 -14.32 -13.47
C ASN A 153 4.52 -15.30 -14.14
N LYS A 154 4.22 -15.68 -15.38
CA LYS A 154 4.96 -16.74 -16.11
C LYS A 154 6.39 -16.34 -16.43
N LYS A 155 6.68 -15.06 -16.55
CA LYS A 155 8.03 -14.56 -16.88
C LYS A 155 8.99 -14.79 -15.72
N LEU A 156 8.53 -14.56 -14.50
CA LEU A 156 9.35 -14.69 -13.29
C LEU A 156 9.12 -16.00 -12.54
N GLY A 157 8.06 -16.74 -12.86
CA GLY A 157 7.68 -17.96 -12.16
C GLY A 157 7.16 -17.73 -10.74
N ILE A 158 6.73 -16.51 -10.41
CA ILE A 158 6.18 -16.15 -9.09
C ILE A 158 4.66 -16.24 -9.09
N LYS A 159 4.11 -16.67 -7.95
CA LYS A 159 2.67 -16.75 -7.71
C LYS A 159 2.20 -15.49 -7.01
N LEU A 160 1.14 -14.90 -7.56
CA LEU A 160 0.46 -13.76 -6.96
C LEU A 160 -0.89 -14.24 -6.40
N LYS A 161 -1.17 -13.85 -5.17
CA LYS A 161 -2.40 -14.18 -4.45
C LYS A 161 -3.40 -13.03 -4.55
N GLY A 162 -4.66 -13.36 -4.58
CA GLY A 162 -5.70 -12.34 -4.66
C GLY A 162 -7.06 -12.88 -4.28
N THR A 163 -8.06 -12.03 -4.41
CA THR A 163 -9.47 -12.37 -4.23
C THR A 163 -10.24 -11.87 -5.44
N ILE A 164 -11.05 -12.74 -6.04
CA ILE A 164 -12.01 -12.37 -7.07
C ILE A 164 -13.41 -12.36 -6.47
N THR A 165 -14.15 -11.28 -6.75
CA THR A 165 -15.58 -11.21 -6.41
C THR A 165 -16.41 -11.17 -7.69
N THR A 166 -17.57 -11.85 -7.70
CA THR A 166 -18.48 -11.89 -8.84
C THR A 166 -19.94 -11.90 -8.39
N PRO A 167 -20.84 -11.19 -9.08
CA PRO A 167 -22.25 -11.12 -8.68
C PRO A 167 -22.93 -12.48 -8.61
N SER A 168 -22.59 -13.41 -9.53
CA SER A 168 -23.08 -14.77 -9.58
C SER A 168 -22.02 -15.69 -10.19
N LYS A 169 -22.13 -17.00 -9.97
CA LYS A 169 -21.33 -18.02 -10.69
C LYS A 169 -21.85 -18.27 -12.11
N GLU A 170 -23.07 -17.82 -12.40
CA GLU A 170 -23.72 -17.96 -13.71
C GLU A 170 -23.69 -16.60 -14.44
N GLY A 171 -23.60 -16.66 -15.78
CA GLY A 171 -23.58 -15.47 -16.66
C GLY A 171 -22.17 -14.97 -16.93
N GLN A 172 -22.08 -13.86 -17.67
CA GLN A 172 -20.84 -13.17 -17.99
C GLN A 172 -20.90 -11.72 -17.51
N TYR A 173 -19.84 -11.30 -16.82
CA TYR A 173 -19.75 -9.97 -16.20
C TYR A 173 -18.57 -9.19 -16.79
N PRO A 174 -18.74 -7.88 -17.05
CA PRO A 174 -17.57 -7.04 -17.24
C PRO A 174 -16.68 -7.11 -16.00
N ALA A 175 -15.39 -6.99 -16.19
CA ALA A 175 -14.44 -7.21 -15.12
C ALA A 175 -13.47 -6.06 -14.96
N VAL A 176 -12.95 -5.88 -13.74
CA VAL A 176 -11.90 -4.91 -13.43
C VAL A 176 -10.79 -5.55 -12.60
N VAL A 177 -9.56 -5.13 -12.88
CA VAL A 177 -8.40 -5.36 -12.00
C VAL A 177 -8.14 -4.08 -11.22
N LEU A 178 -8.01 -4.17 -9.89
CA LEU A 178 -7.61 -3.05 -9.05
C LEU A 178 -6.09 -3.08 -8.86
N ILE A 179 -5.43 -1.94 -9.11
CA ILE A 179 -3.97 -1.78 -9.06
C ILE A 179 -3.62 -0.77 -7.97
N SER A 180 -2.88 -1.23 -6.96
CA SER A 180 -2.54 -0.48 -5.74
C SER A 180 -1.58 0.69 -5.99
N GLY A 181 -1.52 1.60 -5.02
CA GLY A 181 -0.59 2.72 -4.99
C GLY A 181 0.82 2.35 -4.52
N SER A 182 1.59 3.34 -4.10
CA SER A 182 2.97 3.17 -3.64
C SER A 182 3.08 2.33 -2.37
N GLY A 183 4.13 1.50 -2.30
CA GLY A 183 4.40 0.59 -1.19
C GLY A 183 3.85 -0.81 -1.45
N ALA A 184 4.42 -1.80 -0.77
CA ALA A 184 4.00 -3.19 -0.85
C ALA A 184 2.61 -3.35 -0.21
N SER A 185 1.56 -3.34 -1.03
CA SER A 185 0.17 -3.34 -0.60
C SER A 185 -0.43 -4.73 -0.60
N ASP A 186 -1.27 -5.00 0.42
CA ASP A 186 -2.18 -6.14 0.38
C ASP A 186 -3.30 -5.90 -0.65
N ARG A 187 -4.02 -6.94 -1.03
CA ARG A 187 -5.15 -6.92 -1.99
C ARG A 187 -6.28 -5.96 -1.61
N ASN A 188 -6.33 -5.52 -0.36
CA ASN A 188 -7.33 -4.58 0.13
C ASN A 188 -6.89 -3.12 0.00
N GLN A 189 -5.62 -2.88 -0.34
CA GLN A 189 -4.97 -1.57 -0.24
C GLN A 189 -5.22 -0.96 1.14
N THR A 190 -4.74 -1.67 2.17
CA THR A 190 -4.90 -1.24 3.56
C THR A 190 -3.97 -0.08 3.86
N ILE A 191 -4.53 1.11 4.04
CA ILE A 191 -3.79 2.35 4.32
C ILE A 191 -4.52 3.19 5.38
N PHE A 192 -3.83 3.61 6.45
CA PHE A 192 -4.42 4.33 7.59
C PHE A 192 -5.68 3.66 8.18
N GLY A 193 -5.73 2.33 8.14
CA GLY A 193 -6.87 1.55 8.62
C GLY A 193 -8.08 1.49 7.68
N HIS A 194 -7.99 2.09 6.50
CA HIS A 194 -8.94 1.93 5.42
C HIS A 194 -8.53 0.77 4.51
N LYS A 195 -9.51 0.03 4.00
CA LYS A 195 -9.33 -1.03 2.99
C LYS A 195 -10.01 -0.60 1.71
N THR A 196 -9.36 0.31 1.00
CA THR A 196 -9.96 1.01 -0.15
C THR A 196 -10.45 0.04 -1.23
N PHE A 197 -9.65 -0.96 -1.57
CA PHE A 197 -10.02 -1.93 -2.60
C PHE A 197 -11.03 -2.97 -2.12
N LEU A 198 -11.05 -3.31 -0.84
CA LEU A 198 -12.12 -4.13 -0.28
C LEU A 198 -13.49 -3.45 -0.43
N VAL A 199 -13.57 -2.18 -0.04
CA VAL A 199 -14.79 -1.36 -0.15
C VAL A 199 -15.18 -1.18 -1.61
N MET A 200 -14.23 -0.79 -2.47
CA MET A 200 -14.49 -0.60 -3.90
C MET A 200 -14.98 -1.89 -4.57
N SER A 201 -14.37 -3.04 -4.25
CA SER A 201 -14.80 -4.32 -4.82
C SER A 201 -16.22 -4.71 -4.41
N ASP A 202 -16.63 -4.43 -3.16
CA ASP A 202 -18.00 -4.66 -2.71
C ASP A 202 -19.01 -3.84 -3.54
N PHE A 203 -18.79 -2.53 -3.67
CA PHE A 203 -19.66 -1.66 -4.43
C PHE A 203 -19.74 -2.05 -5.92
N LEU A 204 -18.59 -2.33 -6.54
CA LEU A 204 -18.54 -2.72 -7.95
C LEU A 204 -19.19 -4.09 -8.19
N THR A 205 -18.99 -5.05 -7.29
CA THR A 205 -19.59 -6.38 -7.44
C THR A 205 -21.10 -6.32 -7.30
N ARG A 206 -21.62 -5.56 -6.34
CA ARG A 206 -23.07 -5.29 -6.22
C ARG A 206 -23.62 -4.55 -7.45
N ALA A 207 -22.79 -3.75 -8.12
CA ALA A 207 -23.16 -3.04 -9.34
C ALA A 207 -23.11 -3.91 -10.60
N GLY A 208 -22.69 -5.19 -10.51
CA GLY A 208 -22.71 -6.15 -11.60
C GLY A 208 -21.37 -6.39 -12.30
N PHE A 209 -20.25 -6.10 -11.64
CA PHE A 209 -18.90 -6.31 -12.15
C PHE A 209 -18.20 -7.49 -11.43
N ALA A 210 -17.40 -8.26 -12.16
CA ALA A 210 -16.40 -9.10 -11.56
C ALA A 210 -15.17 -8.25 -11.19
N VAL A 211 -14.61 -8.43 -9.98
CA VAL A 211 -13.51 -7.60 -9.50
C VAL A 211 -12.37 -8.47 -9.00
N LEU A 212 -11.19 -8.27 -9.56
CA LEU A 212 -9.95 -8.88 -9.09
C LEU A 212 -9.10 -7.85 -8.36
N ARG A 213 -8.75 -8.15 -7.13
CA ARG A 213 -7.76 -7.45 -6.32
C ARG A 213 -6.71 -8.47 -5.86
N TYR A 214 -5.45 -8.09 -5.90
CA TYR A 214 -4.35 -8.99 -5.60
C TYR A 214 -3.30 -8.33 -4.72
N ASP A 215 -2.57 -9.13 -3.95
CA ASP A 215 -1.43 -8.68 -3.16
C ASP A 215 -0.27 -8.38 -4.10
N ASP A 216 0.37 -7.22 -3.96
CA ASP A 216 1.54 -6.89 -4.74
C ASP A 216 2.64 -7.95 -4.56
N ARG A 217 3.52 -8.10 -5.55
CA ARG A 217 4.67 -9.01 -5.41
C ARG A 217 5.46 -8.71 -4.14
N GLY A 218 5.72 -9.73 -3.31
CA GLY A 218 6.43 -9.60 -2.04
C GLY A 218 5.63 -8.96 -0.92
N ALA A 219 4.31 -8.79 -1.07
CA ALA A 219 3.40 -8.34 -0.04
C ALA A 219 2.43 -9.45 0.37
N ALA A 220 2.00 -9.44 1.61
CA ALA A 220 1.04 -10.37 2.19
C ALA A 220 1.31 -11.84 1.78
N GLU A 221 0.48 -12.43 0.91
CA GLU A 221 0.61 -13.84 0.50
C GLU A 221 1.27 -14.02 -0.88
N SER A 222 1.62 -12.94 -1.59
CA SER A 222 2.25 -13.00 -2.90
C SER A 222 3.75 -13.22 -2.82
N GLU A 223 4.27 -14.06 -3.74
CA GLU A 223 5.71 -14.28 -3.88
C GLU A 223 6.42 -13.10 -4.54
N GLY A 224 7.75 -13.10 -4.50
CA GLY A 224 8.60 -12.08 -5.14
C GLY A 224 9.11 -11.01 -4.18
N SER A 225 9.42 -9.82 -4.71
CA SER A 225 9.92 -8.70 -3.92
C SER A 225 9.44 -7.37 -4.53
N PHE A 226 8.75 -6.58 -3.75
CA PHE A 226 8.36 -5.23 -4.11
C PHE A 226 9.58 -4.31 -4.28
N LEU A 227 10.55 -4.40 -3.35
CA LEU A 227 11.72 -3.52 -3.32
C LEU A 227 12.71 -3.71 -4.49
N SER A 228 12.53 -4.73 -5.31
CA SER A 228 13.33 -4.96 -6.52
C SER A 228 12.55 -4.76 -7.82
N ALA A 229 11.27 -4.39 -7.74
CA ALA A 229 10.37 -4.28 -8.88
C ALA A 229 10.12 -2.82 -9.29
N THR A 230 10.20 -2.55 -10.57
CA THR A 230 9.88 -1.25 -11.18
C THR A 230 8.40 -1.15 -11.55
N ILE A 231 7.94 0.05 -11.93
CA ILE A 231 6.61 0.27 -12.53
C ILE A 231 6.35 -0.72 -13.69
N LEU A 232 7.37 -1.01 -14.51
CA LEU A 232 7.22 -1.97 -15.63
C LEU A 232 6.97 -3.41 -15.15
N ASP A 233 7.63 -3.80 -14.06
CA ASP A 233 7.44 -5.13 -13.47
C ASP A 233 6.05 -5.28 -12.84
N HIS A 234 5.56 -4.23 -12.17
CA HIS A 234 4.18 -4.21 -11.65
C HIS A 234 3.14 -4.19 -12.77
N ALA A 235 3.41 -3.52 -13.89
CA ALA A 235 2.54 -3.54 -15.07
C ALA A 235 2.45 -4.94 -15.69
N GLU A 236 3.53 -5.72 -15.69
CA GLU A 236 3.51 -7.12 -16.10
C GLU A 236 2.63 -7.96 -15.16
N ASP A 237 2.72 -7.78 -13.84
CA ASP A 237 1.84 -8.48 -12.89
C ASP A 237 0.37 -8.17 -13.15
N ALA A 238 0.04 -6.89 -13.36
CA ALA A 238 -1.32 -6.48 -13.71
C ALA A 238 -1.78 -7.06 -15.06
N ALA A 239 -0.86 -7.20 -16.04
CA ALA A 239 -1.18 -7.85 -17.31
C ALA A 239 -1.50 -9.34 -17.13
N TYR A 240 -0.78 -10.06 -16.27
CA TYR A 240 -1.13 -11.46 -15.92
C TYR A 240 -2.43 -11.56 -15.13
N ALA A 241 -2.78 -10.56 -14.31
CA ALA A 241 -4.08 -10.47 -13.66
C ALA A 241 -5.23 -10.31 -14.69
N VAL A 242 -5.03 -9.51 -15.75
CA VAL A 242 -5.96 -9.39 -16.87
C VAL A 242 -6.09 -10.73 -17.60
N ASP A 243 -4.99 -11.42 -17.89
CA ASP A 243 -5.01 -12.73 -18.54
C ASP A 243 -5.70 -13.80 -17.68
N PHE A 244 -5.52 -13.73 -16.36
CA PHE A 244 -6.26 -14.58 -15.43
C PHE A 244 -7.76 -14.33 -15.51
N LEU A 245 -8.23 -13.08 -15.48
CA LEU A 245 -9.64 -12.75 -15.66
C LEU A 245 -10.19 -13.26 -16.98
N LYS A 246 -9.45 -13.05 -18.06
CA LYS A 246 -9.82 -13.50 -19.41
C LYS A 246 -10.02 -15.03 -19.51
N SER A 247 -9.39 -15.80 -18.63
CA SER A 247 -9.53 -17.26 -18.56
C SER A 247 -10.75 -17.74 -17.77
N ARG A 248 -11.54 -16.85 -17.18
CA ARG A 248 -12.71 -17.20 -16.35
C ARG A 248 -13.99 -17.19 -17.19
N GLU A 249 -14.78 -18.24 -17.10
CA GLU A 249 -16.02 -18.42 -17.89
C GLU A 249 -17.06 -17.34 -17.59
N PHE A 250 -17.08 -16.82 -16.35
CA PHE A 250 -17.99 -15.76 -15.92
C PHE A 250 -17.52 -14.34 -16.27
N VAL A 251 -16.42 -14.18 -17.01
CA VAL A 251 -15.89 -12.88 -17.43
C VAL A 251 -16.25 -12.61 -18.89
N ASP A 252 -16.87 -11.44 -19.14
CA ASP A 252 -16.99 -10.90 -20.49
C ASP A 252 -15.60 -10.40 -20.94
N THR A 253 -14.94 -11.19 -21.77
CA THR A 253 -13.56 -10.95 -22.21
C THR A 253 -13.39 -9.70 -23.09
N LEU A 254 -14.49 -9.10 -23.58
CA LEU A 254 -14.49 -7.84 -24.33
C LEU A 254 -14.62 -6.61 -23.41
N SER A 255 -14.85 -6.83 -22.13
CA SER A 255 -15.15 -5.78 -21.14
C SER A 255 -14.27 -5.93 -19.88
N ILE A 256 -12.95 -6.03 -20.06
CA ILE A 256 -11.99 -6.07 -18.95
C ILE A 256 -11.28 -4.72 -18.86
N GLY A 257 -11.31 -4.09 -17.69
CA GLY A 257 -10.66 -2.80 -17.45
C GLY A 257 -9.73 -2.78 -16.24
N LEU A 258 -9.06 -1.66 -16.08
CA LEU A 258 -8.14 -1.40 -15.00
C LEU A 258 -8.63 -0.20 -14.17
N ILE A 259 -8.48 -0.28 -12.85
CA ILE A 259 -8.63 0.86 -11.95
C ILE A 259 -7.33 0.96 -11.16
N GLY A 260 -6.55 2.01 -11.42
CA GLY A 260 -5.30 2.28 -10.70
C GLY A 260 -5.43 3.49 -9.79
N HIS A 261 -4.92 3.37 -8.56
CA HIS A 261 -4.87 4.44 -7.59
C HIS A 261 -3.43 4.91 -7.35
N SER A 262 -3.16 6.23 -7.40
CA SER A 262 -1.83 6.80 -7.15
C SER A 262 -0.79 6.16 -8.11
N LEU A 263 0.27 5.52 -7.62
CA LEU A 263 1.22 4.76 -8.45
C LEU A 263 0.52 3.73 -9.37
N GLY A 264 -0.58 3.13 -8.92
CA GLY A 264 -1.40 2.24 -9.76
C GLY A 264 -1.98 2.93 -10.98
N ALA A 265 -2.20 4.25 -10.92
CA ALA A 265 -2.61 5.05 -12.07
C ALA A 265 -1.45 5.31 -13.06
N ASP A 266 -0.19 5.14 -12.65
CA ASP A 266 0.98 5.14 -13.54
C ASP A 266 1.23 3.74 -14.12
N ILE A 267 0.94 2.69 -13.35
CA ILE A 267 1.05 1.28 -13.78
C ILE A 267 -0.02 0.93 -14.83
N ALA A 268 -1.27 1.40 -14.65
CA ALA A 268 -2.38 1.03 -15.52
C ALA A 268 -2.18 1.43 -17.00
N PRO A 269 -1.66 2.62 -17.36
CA PRO A 269 -1.31 2.96 -18.74
C PRO A 269 -0.27 2.01 -19.35
N VAL A 270 0.77 1.67 -18.61
CA VAL A 270 1.79 0.69 -19.05
C VAL A 270 1.14 -0.66 -19.32
N THR A 271 0.33 -1.15 -18.38
CA THR A 271 -0.40 -2.43 -18.52
C THR A 271 -1.28 -2.45 -19.76
N ALA A 272 -2.04 -1.37 -20.01
CA ALA A 272 -2.91 -1.27 -21.17
C ALA A 272 -2.15 -1.23 -22.51
N THR A 273 -0.88 -0.78 -22.52
CA THR A 273 -0.05 -0.82 -23.74
C THR A 273 0.52 -2.19 -24.02
N ILE A 274 0.75 -3.02 -23.01
CA ILE A 274 1.32 -4.37 -23.17
C ILE A 274 0.25 -5.47 -23.22
N ASN A 275 -0.98 -5.22 -22.76
CA ASN A 275 -2.09 -6.16 -22.82
C ASN A 275 -3.29 -5.58 -23.58
N PRO A 276 -3.49 -5.97 -24.87
CA PRO A 276 -4.56 -5.43 -25.72
C PRO A 276 -5.98 -5.86 -25.30
N SER A 277 -6.11 -6.74 -24.31
CA SER A 277 -7.42 -7.12 -23.74
C SER A 277 -8.00 -6.06 -22.80
N VAL A 278 -7.22 -5.04 -22.45
CA VAL A 278 -7.69 -3.91 -21.64
C VAL A 278 -8.60 -3.02 -22.49
N SER A 279 -9.88 -2.94 -22.12
CA SER A 279 -10.91 -2.24 -22.89
C SER A 279 -11.25 -0.86 -22.33
N TYR A 280 -10.91 -0.53 -21.08
CA TYR A 280 -11.06 0.78 -20.45
C TYR A 280 -10.13 0.92 -19.25
N VAL A 281 -9.82 2.18 -18.87
CA VAL A 281 -8.91 2.49 -17.76
C VAL A 281 -9.50 3.61 -16.88
N ILE A 282 -9.38 3.46 -15.57
CA ILE A 282 -9.68 4.52 -14.59
C ILE A 282 -8.39 4.86 -13.85
N LEU A 283 -8.03 6.14 -13.87
CA LEU A 283 -6.86 6.71 -13.21
C LEU A 283 -7.34 7.56 -12.04
N MET A 284 -7.14 7.05 -10.81
CA MET A 284 -7.53 7.70 -9.57
C MET A 284 -6.32 8.35 -8.92
N ALA A 285 -6.34 9.67 -8.74
CA ALA A 285 -5.27 10.44 -8.11
C ALA A 285 -3.88 10.13 -8.74
N GLY A 286 -3.83 9.99 -10.08
CA GLY A 286 -2.64 9.64 -10.85
C GLY A 286 -1.82 10.87 -11.25
N ALA A 287 -0.51 10.65 -11.46
CA ALA A 287 0.43 11.69 -11.85
C ALA A 287 0.62 11.76 -13.38
N ALA A 288 0.75 12.97 -13.91
CA ALA A 288 1.13 13.19 -15.31
C ALA A 288 2.66 13.31 -15.49
N LYS A 289 3.37 13.60 -14.41
CA LYS A 289 4.80 13.91 -14.39
C LYS A 289 5.60 12.81 -13.71
N PRO A 290 6.93 12.75 -13.94
CA PRO A 290 7.84 11.84 -13.25
C PRO A 290 7.80 12.00 -11.72
N LEU A 291 8.01 10.92 -10.99
CA LEU A 291 7.94 10.88 -9.52
C LEU A 291 8.86 11.92 -8.85
N GLN A 292 10.03 12.21 -9.41
CA GLN A 292 10.91 13.26 -8.89
C GLN A 292 10.25 14.64 -8.82
N GLU A 293 9.42 15.00 -9.80
CA GLU A 293 8.68 16.27 -9.81
C GLU A 293 7.53 16.23 -8.80
N ILE A 294 6.83 15.10 -8.71
CA ILE A 294 5.76 14.88 -7.73
C ILE A 294 6.26 15.04 -6.30
N ILE A 295 7.43 14.47 -5.98
CA ILE A 295 8.03 14.60 -4.64
C ILE A 295 8.31 16.08 -4.30
N LEU A 296 8.76 16.88 -5.25
CA LEU A 296 9.00 18.31 -5.02
C LEU A 296 7.69 19.09 -4.84
N GLU A 297 6.65 18.76 -5.62
CA GLU A 297 5.30 19.34 -5.44
C GLU A 297 4.70 18.95 -4.07
N GLN A 298 4.92 17.72 -3.61
CA GLN A 298 4.51 17.26 -2.27
C GLN A 298 5.18 18.05 -1.15
N CYS A 299 6.46 18.39 -1.27
CA CYS A 299 7.14 19.25 -0.30
C CYS A 299 6.43 20.59 -0.16
N ASP A 300 6.09 21.24 -1.28
CA ASP A 300 5.41 22.54 -1.29
C ASP A 300 3.97 22.45 -0.74
N ALA A 301 3.27 21.35 -0.96
CA ALA A 301 1.88 21.18 -0.55
C ALA A 301 1.72 20.68 0.88
N ILE A 302 2.53 19.71 1.31
CA ILE A 302 2.36 19.01 2.59
C ILE A 302 3.10 19.72 3.74
N TYR A 303 4.32 20.18 3.51
CA TYR A 303 5.17 20.72 4.58
C TYR A 303 4.55 21.91 5.32
N PRO A 304 3.88 22.88 4.66
CA PRO A 304 3.18 23.96 5.36
C PRO A 304 2.08 23.45 6.30
N THR A 305 1.40 22.34 5.94
CA THR A 305 0.36 21.73 6.79
C THR A 305 0.92 21.08 8.06
N MET A 306 2.22 20.78 8.05
CA MET A 306 2.96 20.22 9.18
C MET A 306 3.66 21.30 10.02
N GLY A 307 3.58 22.58 9.64
CA GLY A 307 4.27 23.68 10.31
C GLY A 307 5.75 23.82 9.96
N ILE A 308 6.22 23.12 8.91
CA ILE A 308 7.60 23.22 8.42
C ILE A 308 7.76 24.59 7.74
N SER A 309 8.86 25.31 8.07
CA SER A 309 9.13 26.64 7.53
C SER A 309 9.49 26.60 6.04
N ASP A 310 9.31 27.74 5.35
CA ASP A 310 9.70 27.90 3.94
C ASP A 310 11.20 27.67 3.72
N SER A 311 12.03 28.07 4.70
CA SER A 311 13.48 27.87 4.63
C SER A 311 13.84 26.37 4.69
N ALA A 312 13.19 25.62 5.56
CA ALA A 312 13.35 24.17 5.68
C ALA A 312 12.81 23.44 4.44
N THR A 313 11.65 23.85 3.93
CA THR A 313 11.07 23.33 2.68
C THR A 313 12.01 23.53 1.49
N THR A 314 12.51 24.76 1.32
CA THR A 314 13.45 25.10 0.25
C THR A 314 14.74 24.28 0.35
N LEU A 315 15.32 24.20 1.56
CA LEU A 315 16.53 23.40 1.77
C LEU A 315 16.30 21.93 1.43
N ASN A 316 15.19 21.34 1.87
CA ASN A 316 14.91 19.93 1.57
C ASN A 316 14.73 19.68 0.06
N LYS A 317 14.07 20.59 -0.65
CA LYS A 317 13.92 20.50 -2.12
C LYS A 317 15.27 20.58 -2.83
N ASP A 318 16.16 21.50 -2.42
CA ASP A 318 17.51 21.62 -3.00
C ASP A 318 18.34 20.34 -2.76
N ILE A 319 18.25 19.75 -1.57
CA ILE A 319 18.87 18.46 -1.25
C ILE A 319 18.29 17.37 -2.14
N LEU A 320 16.96 17.24 -2.21
CA LEU A 320 16.29 16.21 -3.03
C LEU A 320 16.69 16.33 -4.50
N GLN A 321 16.68 17.52 -5.09
CA GLN A 321 17.10 17.74 -6.49
C GLN A 321 18.54 17.29 -6.72
N SER A 322 19.45 17.61 -5.78
CA SER A 322 20.84 17.19 -5.86
C SER A 322 20.98 15.65 -5.75
N LEU A 323 20.21 15.02 -4.85
CA LEU A 323 20.21 13.58 -4.69
C LEU A 323 19.55 12.85 -5.88
N PHE A 324 18.50 13.41 -6.49
CA PHE A 324 17.91 12.85 -7.72
C PHE A 324 18.92 12.81 -8.85
N GLU A 325 19.71 13.87 -9.01
CA GLU A 325 20.78 13.89 -10.02
C GLU A 325 21.83 12.81 -9.75
N VAL A 326 22.24 12.64 -8.50
CA VAL A 326 23.15 11.56 -8.10
C VAL A 326 22.57 10.20 -8.43
N VAL A 327 21.30 9.93 -8.09
CA VAL A 327 20.62 8.67 -8.40
C VAL A 327 20.54 8.43 -9.91
N ARG A 328 20.32 9.49 -10.69
CA ARG A 328 20.21 9.41 -12.14
C ARG A 328 21.51 8.94 -12.79
N VAL A 329 22.64 9.53 -12.41
CA VAL A 329 23.94 9.32 -13.09
C VAL A 329 24.78 8.18 -12.49
N ALA A 330 24.60 7.84 -11.21
CA ALA A 330 25.38 6.80 -10.58
C ALA A 330 25.14 5.42 -11.23
N PRO A 331 26.18 4.59 -11.36
CA PRO A 331 26.06 3.26 -11.97
C PRO A 331 25.17 2.31 -11.15
N ASP A 332 25.23 2.42 -9.83
CA ASP A 332 24.46 1.59 -8.89
C ASP A 332 24.10 2.35 -7.61
N THR A 333 23.25 1.74 -6.78
CA THR A 333 22.74 2.34 -5.54
C THR A 333 23.79 2.56 -4.47
N LYS A 334 24.88 1.75 -4.46
CA LYS A 334 25.98 1.92 -3.51
C LYS A 334 26.76 3.19 -3.83
N VAL A 335 27.16 3.35 -5.10
CA VAL A 335 27.86 4.55 -5.57
C VAL A 335 26.98 5.78 -5.40
N ALA A 336 25.67 5.67 -5.72
CA ALA A 336 24.72 6.76 -5.50
C ALA A 336 24.67 7.20 -4.03
N ARG A 337 24.64 6.26 -3.09
CA ARG A 337 24.63 6.56 -1.65
C ARG A 337 25.92 7.22 -1.18
N GLU A 338 27.08 6.73 -1.65
CA GLU A 338 28.38 7.31 -1.32
C GLU A 338 28.51 8.75 -1.84
N GLN A 339 28.13 8.99 -3.10
CA GLN A 339 28.11 10.32 -3.70
C GLN A 339 27.09 11.23 -3.03
N GLY A 340 25.89 10.73 -2.72
CA GLY A 340 24.87 11.46 -1.99
C GLY A 340 25.36 11.95 -0.62
N ALA A 341 26.07 11.10 0.12
CA ALA A 341 26.67 11.49 1.40
C ALA A 341 27.72 12.61 1.26
N LEU A 342 28.43 12.67 0.14
CA LEU A 342 29.36 13.77 -0.15
C LEU A 342 28.61 15.08 -0.52
N ILE A 343 27.51 14.96 -1.27
CA ILE A 343 26.66 16.10 -1.65
C ILE A 343 26.05 16.75 -0.41
N LEU A 344 25.60 15.98 0.57
CA LEU A 344 24.99 16.51 1.80
C LEU A 344 25.89 17.48 2.56
N LYS A 345 27.23 17.31 2.49
CA LYS A 345 28.19 18.24 3.12
C LYS A 345 28.05 19.67 2.63
N GLN A 346 27.55 19.88 1.40
CA GLN A 346 27.35 21.21 0.82
C GLN A 346 26.16 21.95 1.47
N PHE A 347 25.27 21.21 2.14
CA PHE A 347 24.07 21.73 2.77
C PHE A 347 24.19 21.87 4.30
N GLU A 348 25.29 21.43 4.91
CA GLU A 348 25.48 21.38 6.37
C GLU A 348 25.31 22.75 7.05
N GLU A 349 25.86 23.81 6.47
CA GLU A 349 25.74 25.18 7.00
C GLU A 349 24.28 25.61 7.02
N ARG A 350 23.57 25.45 5.90
CA ARG A 350 22.15 25.80 5.78
C ARG A 350 21.29 24.95 6.72
N ALA A 351 21.57 23.65 6.82
CA ALA A 351 20.87 22.75 7.75
C ALA A 351 21.11 23.12 9.21
N SER A 352 22.34 23.55 9.53
CA SER A 352 22.70 24.00 10.89
C SER A 352 21.93 25.25 11.31
N ALA A 353 21.62 26.13 10.34
CA ALA A 353 20.87 27.37 10.56
C ALA A 353 19.36 27.19 10.78
N LEU A 354 18.81 26.02 10.45
CA LEU A 354 17.39 25.70 10.72
C LEU A 354 17.09 25.66 12.21
N THR A 355 15.85 25.98 12.57
CA THR A 355 15.35 25.79 13.94
C THR A 355 15.38 24.31 14.35
N GLN A 356 15.44 24.04 15.66
CA GLN A 356 15.36 22.67 16.15
C GLN A 356 13.99 22.03 15.84
N GLU A 357 12.93 22.84 15.80
CA GLU A 357 11.58 22.40 15.42
C GLU A 357 11.54 21.94 13.96
N ASP A 358 12.03 22.74 13.01
CA ASP A 358 12.14 22.34 11.61
C ASP A 358 12.93 21.05 11.45
N LYS A 359 14.11 20.97 12.09
CA LYS A 359 14.94 19.75 12.04
C LYS A 359 14.19 18.51 12.52
N ASN A 360 13.42 18.65 13.61
CA ASN A 360 12.64 17.53 14.14
C ASN A 360 11.50 17.12 13.19
N LEU A 361 10.79 18.11 12.61
CA LEU A 361 9.67 17.86 11.71
C LEU A 361 10.09 17.15 10.41
N ILE A 362 11.23 17.55 9.82
CA ILE A 362 11.75 16.93 8.59
C ILE A 362 12.70 15.75 8.83
N GLY A 363 12.99 15.44 10.11
CA GLY A 363 13.87 14.31 10.46
C GLY A 363 15.36 14.55 10.22
N TYR A 364 15.83 15.80 10.25
CA TYR A 364 17.24 16.12 10.02
C TYR A 364 18.09 15.92 11.26
N SER A 365 19.20 15.21 11.09
CA SER A 365 20.32 15.17 12.06
C SER A 365 21.29 16.32 11.80
N THR A 366 22.16 16.61 12.73
CA THR A 366 23.29 17.50 12.56
C THR A 366 24.55 16.76 13.06
N PRO A 367 25.48 16.37 12.18
CA PRO A 367 25.50 16.56 10.72
C PRO A 367 24.39 15.79 10.00
N LEU A 368 24.10 16.18 8.74
CA LEU A 368 23.12 15.50 7.89
C LEU A 368 23.52 14.03 7.63
N ASP A 369 22.61 13.09 7.84
CA ASP A 369 22.86 11.67 7.58
C ASP A 369 22.10 11.23 6.31
N ILE A 370 22.81 10.63 5.36
CA ILE A 370 22.25 10.08 4.12
C ILE A 370 21.14 9.06 4.38
N LYS A 371 21.06 8.48 5.56
CA LYS A 371 19.99 7.58 5.98
C LYS A 371 18.61 8.25 5.96
N THR A 372 18.52 9.55 6.17
CA THR A 372 17.27 10.32 6.07
C THR A 372 16.63 10.14 4.69
N TRP A 373 17.44 10.00 3.65
CA TRP A 373 16.99 9.80 2.26
C TRP A 373 17.20 8.37 1.74
N SER A 374 17.30 7.38 2.63
CA SER A 374 17.58 5.98 2.26
C SER A 374 16.62 5.41 1.22
N GLY A 375 15.36 5.87 1.20
CA GLY A 375 14.35 5.48 0.21
C GLY A 375 14.75 5.79 -1.24
N LEU A 376 15.57 6.82 -1.49
CA LEU A 376 16.04 7.15 -2.83
C LEU A 376 17.06 6.15 -3.39
N PHE A 377 17.69 5.36 -2.53
CA PHE A 377 18.75 4.41 -2.88
C PHE A 377 18.28 2.95 -2.91
N ILE A 378 16.97 2.74 -3.09
CA ILE A 378 16.39 1.42 -3.33
C ILE A 378 16.54 1.10 -4.83
N PRO A 379 16.83 -0.15 -5.24
CA PRO A 379 17.16 -0.48 -6.63
C PRO A 379 16.15 0.00 -7.68
N TYR A 380 14.84 -0.12 -7.42
CA TYR A 380 13.81 0.30 -8.37
C TYR A 380 13.70 1.83 -8.49
N MET A 381 14.08 2.58 -7.46
CA MET A 381 13.89 4.03 -7.40
C MET A 381 14.63 4.77 -8.53
N LYS A 382 15.80 4.24 -8.97
CA LYS A 382 16.51 4.79 -10.14
C LYS A 382 15.66 4.78 -11.42
N HIS A 383 14.77 3.79 -11.56
CA HIS A 383 13.85 3.72 -12.69
C HIS A 383 12.61 4.60 -12.44
N ASP A 384 12.01 4.46 -11.27
CA ASP A 384 10.68 5.03 -11.02
C ASP A 384 10.70 6.55 -10.82
N LEU A 385 11.79 7.11 -10.26
CA LEU A 385 11.97 8.57 -10.17
C LEU A 385 11.87 9.28 -11.52
N PHE A 386 12.33 8.62 -12.60
CA PHE A 386 12.43 9.20 -13.95
C PHE A 386 11.50 8.51 -14.94
N HIS A 387 10.52 7.72 -14.47
CA HIS A 387 9.56 7.07 -15.33
C HIS A 387 8.75 8.10 -16.12
N ASP A 388 8.76 7.95 -17.44
CA ASP A 388 8.00 8.80 -18.36
C ASP A 388 6.57 8.28 -18.53
N ASN A 389 5.68 8.70 -17.62
CA ASN A 389 4.28 8.31 -17.66
C ASN A 389 3.54 8.87 -18.89
N GLU A 390 3.91 10.05 -19.35
CA GLU A 390 3.35 10.71 -20.53
C GLU A 390 3.48 9.83 -21.79
N ARG A 391 4.61 9.13 -21.94
CA ARG A 391 4.85 8.19 -23.04
C ARG A 391 3.78 7.12 -23.16
N TYR A 392 3.30 6.58 -22.04
CA TYR A 392 2.29 5.54 -22.01
C TYR A 392 0.86 6.11 -22.11
N LEU A 393 0.60 7.24 -21.48
CA LEU A 393 -0.67 7.97 -21.63
C LEU A 393 -0.96 8.29 -23.09
N LYS A 394 0.01 8.73 -23.88
CA LYS A 394 -0.13 9.02 -25.32
C LYS A 394 -0.57 7.83 -26.15
N GLN A 395 -0.32 6.60 -25.69
CA GLN A 395 -0.65 5.38 -26.40
C GLN A 395 -2.07 4.88 -26.10
N LEU A 396 -2.73 5.34 -25.04
CA LEU A 396 -4.06 4.89 -24.66
C LEU A 396 -5.10 5.33 -25.70
N LYS A 397 -5.80 4.35 -26.29
CA LYS A 397 -6.90 4.57 -27.25
C LYS A 397 -8.26 4.07 -26.72
N CYS A 398 -8.27 3.34 -25.62
CA CYS A 398 -9.49 2.92 -24.92
C CYS A 398 -10.14 4.12 -24.19
N PRO A 399 -11.39 4.01 -23.73
CA PRO A 399 -12.00 4.98 -22.81
C PRO A 399 -11.15 5.15 -21.54
N VAL A 400 -10.98 6.40 -21.12
CA VAL A 400 -10.24 6.73 -19.88
C VAL A 400 -11.07 7.65 -19.01
N LEU A 401 -11.21 7.28 -17.74
CA LEU A 401 -11.71 8.18 -16.68
C LEU A 401 -10.52 8.62 -15.83
N VAL A 402 -10.34 9.93 -15.69
CA VAL A 402 -9.30 10.53 -14.85
C VAL A 402 -9.98 11.28 -13.71
N ILE A 403 -9.69 10.89 -12.46
CA ILE A 403 -10.31 11.52 -11.29
C ILE A 403 -9.28 11.85 -10.22
N GLY A 404 -9.53 12.95 -9.50
CA GLY A 404 -8.72 13.39 -8.37
C GLY A 404 -9.50 14.29 -7.43
N GLY A 405 -8.99 14.51 -6.24
CA GLY A 405 -9.57 15.41 -5.26
C GLY A 405 -8.96 16.82 -5.33
N ASN A 406 -9.75 17.88 -5.08
CA ASN A 406 -9.18 19.23 -5.06
C ASN A 406 -8.41 19.55 -3.77
N LYS A 407 -8.44 18.65 -2.79
CA LYS A 407 -7.63 18.68 -1.56
C LYS A 407 -6.55 17.60 -1.54
N ASP A 408 -6.25 17.01 -2.70
CA ASP A 408 -5.12 16.10 -2.83
C ASP A 408 -3.81 16.88 -2.72
N LEU A 409 -3.02 16.58 -1.68
CA LEU A 409 -1.70 17.18 -1.44
C LEU A 409 -0.54 16.25 -1.86
N GLN A 410 -0.84 15.02 -2.29
CA GLN A 410 0.17 14.06 -2.74
C GLN A 410 0.32 14.06 -4.26
N VAL A 411 -0.80 14.10 -4.99
CA VAL A 411 -0.83 14.35 -6.43
C VAL A 411 -1.79 15.50 -6.67
N LEU A 412 -1.23 16.67 -6.93
CA LEU A 412 -2.00 17.92 -6.95
C LEU A 412 -3.11 17.90 -8.02
N PRO A 413 -4.24 18.57 -7.80
CA PRO A 413 -5.43 18.49 -8.66
C PRO A 413 -5.19 18.80 -10.14
N HIS A 414 -4.18 19.64 -10.45
CA HIS A 414 -3.86 20.00 -11.82
C HIS A 414 -3.40 18.81 -12.68
N HIS A 415 -2.91 17.72 -12.08
CA HIS A 415 -2.53 16.51 -12.79
C HIS A 415 -3.71 15.87 -13.52
N VAL A 416 -4.93 15.96 -12.99
CA VAL A 416 -6.14 15.48 -13.69
C VAL A 416 -6.28 16.16 -15.05
N LYS A 417 -6.09 17.49 -15.10
CA LYS A 417 -6.16 18.25 -16.35
C LYS A 417 -4.98 17.96 -17.28
N LEU A 418 -3.77 17.82 -16.74
CA LEU A 418 -2.60 17.47 -17.53
C LEU A 418 -2.76 16.11 -18.21
N ILE A 419 -3.25 15.10 -17.49
CA ILE A 419 -3.52 13.77 -18.06
C ILE A 419 -4.58 13.86 -19.17
N GLU A 420 -5.69 14.59 -18.93
CA GLU A 420 -6.72 14.81 -19.95
C GLU A 420 -6.11 15.45 -21.20
N ASP A 421 -5.32 16.50 -21.06
CA ASP A 421 -4.68 17.23 -22.17
C ASP A 421 -3.73 16.32 -22.95
N ILE A 422 -2.93 15.51 -22.28
CA ILE A 422 -2.05 14.51 -22.90
C ILE A 422 -2.87 13.52 -23.74
N LEU A 423 -3.92 12.94 -23.17
CA LEU A 423 -4.75 11.95 -23.84
C LEU A 423 -5.47 12.55 -25.06
N VAL A 424 -6.11 13.70 -24.90
CA VAL A 424 -6.90 14.36 -25.95
C VAL A 424 -6.00 14.85 -27.09
N SER A 425 -4.88 15.50 -26.79
CA SER A 425 -3.94 16.00 -27.80
C SER A 425 -3.29 14.87 -28.62
N ASN A 426 -3.25 13.64 -28.07
CA ASN A 426 -2.79 12.44 -28.78
C ASN A 426 -3.93 11.62 -29.41
N GLY A 427 -5.12 12.22 -29.56
CA GLY A 427 -6.23 11.71 -30.34
C GLY A 427 -7.17 10.76 -29.62
N ASN A 428 -7.09 10.63 -28.30
CA ASN A 428 -8.08 9.89 -27.53
C ASN A 428 -9.33 10.77 -27.34
N LYS A 429 -10.44 10.42 -27.99
CA LYS A 429 -11.72 11.15 -27.93
C LYS A 429 -12.67 10.64 -26.83
N ARG A 430 -12.25 9.62 -26.07
CA ARG A 430 -13.06 8.94 -25.05
C ARG A 430 -12.47 9.17 -23.67
N VAL A 431 -12.20 10.44 -23.36
CA VAL A 431 -11.64 10.86 -22.07
C VAL A 431 -12.72 11.57 -21.27
N THR A 432 -12.84 11.20 -20.01
CA THR A 432 -13.63 11.90 -19.00
C THR A 432 -12.71 12.29 -17.87
N ALA A 433 -12.64 13.58 -17.53
CA ALA A 433 -11.83 14.06 -16.43
C ALA A 433 -12.72 14.77 -15.40
N LYS A 434 -12.48 14.49 -14.10
CA LYS A 434 -13.26 15.12 -13.02
C LYS A 434 -12.41 15.34 -11.77
N ILE A 435 -12.44 16.59 -11.27
CA ILE A 435 -11.88 16.95 -9.98
C ILE A 435 -13.03 17.08 -8.98
N TYR A 436 -12.95 16.30 -7.88
CA TYR A 436 -13.97 16.32 -6.84
C TYR A 436 -13.66 17.37 -5.76
N PRO A 437 -14.60 18.28 -5.48
CA PRO A 437 -14.40 19.26 -4.42
C PRO A 437 -14.39 18.56 -3.04
N GLY A 438 -13.51 19.03 -2.16
CA GLY A 438 -13.42 18.55 -0.79
C GLY A 438 -12.82 17.15 -0.62
N LYS A 439 -12.28 16.52 -1.66
CA LYS A 439 -11.69 15.18 -1.55
C LYS A 439 -10.16 15.23 -1.49
N ASN A 440 -9.58 14.35 -0.67
CA ASN A 440 -8.13 14.14 -0.51
C ASN A 440 -7.58 13.12 -1.53
N HIS A 441 -6.33 12.69 -1.34
CA HIS A 441 -5.67 11.69 -2.19
C HIS A 441 -6.34 10.31 -2.20
N LEU A 442 -6.99 9.90 -1.10
CA LEU A 442 -7.76 8.66 -1.02
C LEU A 442 -9.21 8.83 -1.51
N LEU A 443 -9.56 10.01 -2.05
CA LEU A 443 -10.92 10.39 -2.48
C LEU A 443 -11.95 10.32 -1.33
N GLN A 444 -11.50 10.62 -0.11
CA GLN A 444 -12.33 10.77 1.08
C GLN A 444 -12.80 12.23 1.23
N ASP A 445 -13.91 12.46 1.94
CA ASP A 445 -14.31 13.80 2.37
C ASP A 445 -13.31 14.35 3.38
N ALA A 446 -12.56 15.38 3.01
CA ALA A 446 -11.43 15.91 3.75
C ALA A 446 -11.64 17.35 4.23
N ILE A 447 -11.06 17.69 5.37
CA ILE A 447 -11.03 19.06 5.91
C ILE A 447 -9.81 19.80 5.35
N THR A 448 -8.63 19.24 5.52
CA THR A 448 -7.35 19.84 5.13
C THR A 448 -6.75 19.20 3.88
N GLY A 449 -6.94 17.91 3.68
CA GLY A 449 -6.28 17.08 2.67
C GLY A 449 -4.94 16.50 3.15
N SER A 450 -4.49 16.87 4.36
CA SER A 450 -3.26 16.34 4.93
C SER A 450 -3.34 14.83 5.17
N PRO A 451 -2.29 14.06 4.86
CA PRO A 451 -2.23 12.63 5.19
C PRO A 451 -2.49 12.32 6.68
N SER A 452 -2.23 13.28 7.57
CA SER A 452 -2.45 13.12 9.00
C SER A 452 -3.93 12.99 9.40
N GLU A 453 -4.88 13.41 8.55
CA GLU A 453 -6.32 13.27 8.85
C GLU A 453 -6.93 11.98 8.30
N TYR A 454 -6.24 11.23 7.42
CA TYR A 454 -6.83 10.08 6.72
C TYR A 454 -7.41 9.04 7.68
N GLY A 455 -6.69 8.71 8.73
CA GLY A 455 -7.11 7.72 9.72
C GLY A 455 -8.35 8.12 10.54
N ASP A 456 -8.67 9.43 10.65
CA ASP A 456 -9.83 9.94 11.38
C ASP A 456 -11.11 9.96 10.55
N ILE A 457 -10.98 9.98 9.23
CA ILE A 457 -12.11 10.03 8.33
C ILE A 457 -12.83 8.67 8.39
N GLU A 458 -14.14 8.68 8.60
CA GLU A 458 -14.94 7.47 8.76
C GLU A 458 -15.10 6.73 7.42
N ASN A 459 -15.44 7.44 6.36
CA ASN A 459 -15.64 6.87 5.02
C ASN A 459 -14.29 6.54 4.36
N THR A 460 -14.20 5.33 3.82
CA THR A 460 -13.01 4.84 3.09
C THR A 460 -12.90 5.47 1.70
N ILE A 461 -14.04 5.70 1.05
CA ILE A 461 -14.14 6.43 -0.22
C ILE A 461 -15.46 7.22 -0.21
N ALA A 462 -15.44 8.44 -0.74
CA ALA A 462 -16.64 9.26 -0.77
C ALA A 462 -17.72 8.61 -1.67
N PRO A 463 -18.99 8.57 -1.20
CA PRO A 463 -20.06 7.89 -1.94
C PRO A 463 -20.34 8.48 -3.33
N ASP A 464 -20.17 9.76 -3.53
CA ASP A 464 -20.33 10.44 -4.83
C ASP A 464 -19.26 9.97 -5.83
N VAL A 465 -18.02 9.74 -5.38
CA VAL A 465 -16.94 9.24 -6.22
C VAL A 465 -17.21 7.82 -6.69
N ILE A 466 -17.56 6.91 -5.77
CA ILE A 466 -17.80 5.50 -6.13
C ILE A 466 -19.03 5.35 -7.03
N ASN A 467 -20.08 6.15 -6.82
CA ASN A 467 -21.27 6.15 -7.67
C ASN A 467 -20.96 6.64 -9.09
N ASP A 468 -20.12 7.66 -9.24
CA ASP A 468 -19.70 8.14 -10.56
C ASP A 468 -18.82 7.12 -11.29
N ILE A 469 -17.91 6.43 -10.59
CA ILE A 469 -17.12 5.33 -11.15
C ILE A 469 -18.06 4.24 -11.68
N ILE A 470 -19.04 3.80 -10.89
CA ILE A 470 -20.02 2.79 -11.29
C ILE A 470 -20.84 3.27 -12.51
N HIS A 471 -21.31 4.52 -12.50
CA HIS A 471 -22.06 5.08 -13.60
C HIS A 471 -21.22 5.10 -14.88
N TRP A 472 -19.99 5.60 -14.81
CA TRP A 472 -19.10 5.64 -15.96
C TRP A 472 -18.80 4.23 -16.50
N LEU A 473 -18.48 3.26 -15.65
CA LEU A 473 -18.25 1.86 -16.03
C LEU A 473 -19.45 1.25 -16.76
N ARG A 474 -20.67 1.51 -16.29
CA ARG A 474 -21.90 1.05 -16.93
C ARG A 474 -22.07 1.64 -18.34
N THR A 475 -21.67 2.89 -18.55
CA THR A 475 -21.73 3.50 -19.89
C THR A 475 -20.72 2.87 -20.85
N GLN A 476 -19.52 2.46 -20.36
CA GLN A 476 -18.52 1.82 -21.20
C GLN A 476 -18.88 0.37 -21.55
N THR A 477 -19.59 -0.34 -20.69
CA THR A 477 -19.91 -1.77 -20.86
C THR A 477 -21.31 -2.03 -21.45
N GLY A 478 -22.05 -0.99 -21.79
CA GLY A 478 -23.41 -1.10 -22.33
C GLY A 478 -24.46 -1.62 -21.34
N ARG A 479 -24.10 -1.74 -20.06
CA ARG A 479 -25.00 -2.18 -18.97
C ARG A 479 -25.68 -0.98 -18.32
N ILE A 480 -26.55 -0.30 -19.07
CA ILE A 480 -27.43 0.71 -18.49
C ILE A 480 -28.48 -0.05 -17.65
N PRO A 481 -28.69 0.33 -16.35
CA PRO A 481 -29.75 -0.28 -15.56
C PRO A 481 -31.07 -0.09 -16.30
N ARG A 482 -31.87 -1.16 -16.50
CA ARG A 482 -33.29 -0.99 -16.71
C ARG A 482 -33.80 -0.36 -15.41
N ILE A 483 -34.17 0.91 -15.49
CA ILE A 483 -34.91 1.57 -14.41
C ILE A 483 -36.23 0.80 -14.31
N ASN A 484 -36.33 -0.05 -13.27
CA ASN A 484 -37.61 -0.65 -12.86
C ASN A 484 -38.28 0.29 -11.89
#